data_670cd4cb253be50cdd3b1874b1afd089
#
_entry.id   670cd4cb253be50cdd3b1874b1afd089
#
_cell.length_a   1.000
_cell.length_b   1.000
_cell.length_c   1.000
_cell.angle_alpha   90.00
_cell.angle_beta   90.00
_cell.angle_gamma   90.00
#
_symmetry.space_group_name_H-M   'P 1'
#
loop_
_entity.id
_entity.type
_entity.pdbx_description
1 polymer ?
#
loop_
_entity_poly.entity_id
_entity_poly.type
_entity_poly.pdbx_seq_one_letter_code
_entity_poly.pdbx_strand_id
1 'polypeptide(L)'
;MPRLRISPEGIGTHFWLVPDNKPAYAIEPDDLDLSDDLLDRIEAWSDAFDAIFDPEDPKGSRFPSAEAEVVWRAEGQMLVAAIRDELDDDWDIEARF
;
A
#
# COMPACT_ATOMS: atom_id res chain seq x y z
N MET A 1 -8.32 -7.51 -16.97
CA MET A 1 -7.03 -7.60 -16.29
C MET A 1 -7.20 -7.14 -14.84
N PRO A 2 -6.66 -7.87 -13.88
CA PRO A 2 -6.81 -7.45 -12.50
C PRO A 2 -6.04 -6.15 -12.22
N ARG A 3 -6.58 -5.33 -11.35
CA ARG A 3 -5.95 -4.09 -10.91
C ARG A 3 -5.68 -4.17 -9.41
N LEU A 4 -4.47 -3.81 -9.02
CA LEU A 4 -4.10 -3.69 -7.62
C LEU A 4 -4.10 -2.21 -7.26
N ARG A 5 -4.92 -1.85 -6.26
CA ARG A 5 -4.94 -0.49 -5.74
C ARG A 5 -4.21 -0.48 -4.41
N ILE A 6 -3.29 0.46 -4.27
CA ILE A 6 -2.57 0.69 -3.01
C ILE A 6 -3.06 2.03 -2.48
N SER A 7 -3.87 1.99 -1.43
CA SER A 7 -4.53 3.17 -0.88
C SER A 7 -4.50 3.11 0.65
N PRO A 8 -3.55 3.79 1.29
CA PRO A 8 -3.49 3.82 2.76
C PRO A 8 -4.65 4.66 3.30
N GLU A 9 -5.60 3.99 3.92
CA GLU A 9 -6.80 4.62 4.47
C GLU A 9 -7.08 4.05 5.87
N GLY A 10 -6.51 4.68 6.89
CA GLY A 10 -6.71 4.23 8.27
C GLY A 10 -5.84 3.03 8.62
N ILE A 11 -6.26 2.28 9.63
CA ILE A 11 -5.52 1.11 10.14
C ILE A 11 -5.99 -0.14 9.42
N GLY A 12 -5.04 -1.01 9.07
CA GLY A 12 -5.33 -2.31 8.48
C GLY A 12 -4.84 -2.44 7.06
N THR A 13 -5.63 -3.08 6.21
CA THR A 13 -5.25 -3.36 4.84
C THR A 13 -5.22 -2.11 3.98
N HIS A 14 -4.11 -1.90 3.29
CA HIS A 14 -3.94 -0.79 2.35
C HIS A 14 -3.96 -1.27 0.90
N PHE A 15 -4.15 -2.55 0.68
CA PHE A 15 -4.15 -3.17 -0.65
C PHE A 15 -5.55 -3.63 -1.01
N TRP A 16 -5.97 -3.31 -2.24
CA TRP A 16 -7.31 -3.64 -2.73
C TRP A 16 -7.18 -4.28 -4.09
N LEU A 17 -7.87 -5.39 -4.28
CA LEU A 17 -7.98 -6.00 -5.60
C LEU A 17 -9.24 -5.46 -6.27
N VAL A 18 -9.06 -4.94 -7.50
CA VAL A 18 -10.15 -4.39 -8.29
C VAL A 18 -10.34 -5.29 -9.50
N PRO A 19 -11.22 -6.31 -9.42
CA PRO A 19 -11.48 -7.19 -10.55
C PRO A 19 -12.37 -6.50 -11.59
N ASP A 20 -12.32 -7.02 -12.82
CA ASP A 20 -13.18 -6.52 -13.88
C ASP A 20 -14.64 -6.85 -13.56
N ASN A 21 -15.53 -5.85 -13.68
CA ASN A 21 -16.97 -6.02 -13.51
C ASN A 21 -17.42 -6.47 -12.11
N LYS A 22 -16.56 -6.30 -11.09
CA LYS A 22 -16.87 -6.66 -9.70
C LYS A 22 -16.37 -5.56 -8.76
N PRO A 23 -16.99 -5.42 -7.57
CA PRO A 23 -16.50 -4.44 -6.59
C PRO A 23 -15.11 -4.76 -6.10
N ALA A 24 -14.35 -3.71 -5.77
CA ALA A 24 -13.05 -3.87 -5.13
C ALA A 24 -13.20 -4.51 -3.75
N TYR A 25 -12.22 -5.32 -3.37
CA TYR A 25 -12.19 -5.90 -2.03
C TYR A 25 -10.77 -5.87 -1.46
N ALA A 26 -10.69 -5.83 -0.14
CA ALA A 26 -9.40 -5.79 0.56
C ALA A 26 -8.69 -7.12 0.45
N ILE A 27 -7.38 -7.07 0.23
CA ILE A 27 -6.52 -8.27 0.21
C ILE A 27 -5.31 -8.02 1.08
N GLU A 28 -4.65 -9.09 1.50
CA GLU A 28 -3.38 -9.00 2.18
C GLU A 28 -2.25 -9.10 1.15
N PRO A 29 -1.10 -8.44 1.39
CA PRO A 29 0.04 -8.60 0.49
C PRO A 29 0.49 -10.05 0.31
N ASP A 30 0.27 -10.89 1.33
CA ASP A 30 0.58 -12.33 1.27
C ASP A 30 -0.25 -13.08 0.22
N ASP A 31 -1.39 -12.51 -0.18
CA ASP A 31 -2.24 -13.10 -1.22
C ASP A 31 -1.63 -12.92 -2.61
N LEU A 32 -0.63 -12.06 -2.72
CA LEU A 32 0.11 -11.84 -3.96
C LEU A 32 1.35 -12.70 -3.97
N ASP A 33 1.77 -13.11 -5.16
CA ASP A 33 2.98 -13.94 -5.33
C ASP A 33 4.23 -13.06 -5.31
N LEU A 34 4.58 -12.55 -4.13
CA LEU A 34 5.70 -11.65 -3.94
C LEU A 34 6.79 -12.33 -3.10
N SER A 35 8.03 -11.85 -3.25
CA SER A 35 9.15 -12.36 -2.46
C SER A 35 8.99 -11.99 -0.98
N ASP A 36 9.60 -12.80 -0.10
CA ASP A 36 9.56 -12.54 1.34
C ASP A 36 10.19 -11.19 1.69
N ASP A 37 11.29 -10.82 1.03
CA ASP A 37 11.93 -9.53 1.25
C ASP A 37 11.01 -8.37 0.93
N LEU A 38 10.26 -8.48 -0.18
CA LEU A 38 9.32 -7.44 -0.57
C LEU A 38 8.15 -7.38 0.40
N LEU A 39 7.64 -8.53 0.84
CA LEU A 39 6.56 -8.59 1.81
C LEU A 39 6.95 -7.93 3.13
N ASP A 40 8.18 -8.15 3.60
CA ASP A 40 8.70 -7.52 4.81
C ASP A 40 8.76 -5.99 4.67
N ARG A 41 9.20 -5.51 3.51
CA ARG A 41 9.26 -4.08 3.23
C ARG A 41 7.87 -3.44 3.18
N ILE A 42 6.91 -4.13 2.57
CA ILE A 42 5.52 -3.68 2.51
C ILE A 42 4.93 -3.59 3.91
N GLU A 43 5.18 -4.60 4.74
CA GLU A 43 4.69 -4.62 6.12
C GLU A 43 5.25 -3.44 6.92
N ALA A 44 6.55 -3.19 6.81
CA ALA A 44 7.19 -2.08 7.51
C ALA A 44 6.63 -0.73 7.05
N TRP A 45 6.37 -0.57 5.77
CA TRP A 45 5.79 0.65 5.20
C TRP A 45 4.36 0.87 5.70
N SER A 46 3.55 -0.19 5.73
CA SER A 46 2.19 -0.13 6.23
C SER A 46 2.15 0.18 7.73
N ASP A 47 3.04 -0.44 8.50
CA ASP A 47 3.14 -0.21 9.95
C ASP A 47 3.51 1.24 10.25
N ALA A 48 4.37 1.84 9.42
CA ALA A 48 4.73 3.25 9.58
C ALA A 48 3.52 4.17 9.41
N PHE A 49 2.63 3.85 8.48
CA PHE A 49 1.39 4.60 8.30
C PHE A 49 0.44 4.38 9.48
N ASP A 50 0.27 3.13 9.90
CA ASP A 50 -0.62 2.79 11.00
C ASP A 50 -0.19 3.47 12.30
N ALA A 51 1.11 3.67 12.49
CA ALA A 51 1.66 4.30 13.68
C ALA A 51 1.27 5.78 13.82
N ILE A 52 0.99 6.46 12.71
CA ILE A 52 0.59 7.87 12.74
C ILE A 52 -0.93 8.05 12.73
N PHE A 53 -1.69 6.99 12.48
CA PHE A 53 -3.14 7.09 12.37
C PHE A 53 -3.76 7.19 13.77
N ASP A 54 -4.61 8.21 13.94
CA ASP A 54 -5.34 8.42 15.19
C ASP A 54 -6.82 8.11 14.94
N PRO A 55 -7.34 6.99 15.47
CA PRO A 55 -8.75 6.63 15.28
C PRO A 55 -9.73 7.59 15.93
N GLU A 56 -9.28 8.35 16.95
CA GLU A 56 -10.14 9.35 17.63
C GLU A 56 -10.18 10.66 16.85
N ASP A 57 -9.15 10.94 16.06
CA ASP A 57 -9.06 12.14 15.23
C ASP A 57 -8.39 11.80 13.90
N PRO A 58 -9.11 11.12 12.99
CA PRO A 58 -8.51 10.73 11.70
C PRO A 58 -7.99 11.90 10.88
N LYS A 59 -8.60 13.08 11.03
CA LYS A 59 -8.16 14.29 10.32
C LYS A 59 -6.86 14.85 10.89
N GLY A 60 -6.55 14.53 12.14
CA GLY A 60 -5.32 14.94 12.80
C GLY A 60 -4.16 13.98 12.57
N SER A 61 -4.43 12.84 11.93
CA SER A 61 -3.39 11.86 11.62
C SER A 61 -2.40 12.42 10.63
N ARG A 62 -1.13 12.51 11.02
CA ARG A 62 -0.09 13.05 10.14
C ARG A 62 1.29 12.61 10.60
N PHE A 63 2.22 12.66 9.68
CA PHE A 63 3.61 12.34 9.97
C PHE A 63 4.22 13.37 10.91
N PRO A 64 5.26 12.97 11.69
CA PRO A 64 5.90 13.89 12.64
C PRO A 64 6.54 15.10 11.97
N SER A 65 6.84 15.03 10.68
CA SER A 65 7.37 16.15 9.92
C SER A 65 7.03 15.98 8.45
N ALA A 66 7.11 17.09 7.69
CA ALA A 66 6.93 17.05 6.24
C ALA A 66 7.99 16.17 5.58
N GLU A 67 9.20 16.19 6.13
CA GLU A 67 10.30 15.36 5.63
C GLU A 67 10.01 13.87 5.81
N ALA A 68 9.46 13.47 6.95
CA ALA A 68 9.07 12.08 7.18
C ALA A 68 8.00 11.64 6.18
N GLU A 69 7.05 12.50 5.86
CA GLU A 69 6.02 12.20 4.87
C GLU A 69 6.64 11.99 3.48
N VAL A 70 7.56 12.86 3.09
CA VAL A 70 8.25 12.74 1.79
C VAL A 70 8.99 11.42 1.69
N VAL A 71 9.72 11.04 2.74
CA VAL A 71 10.45 9.77 2.79
C VAL A 71 9.50 8.58 2.67
N TRP A 72 8.38 8.62 3.40
CA TRP A 72 7.39 7.54 3.37
C TRP A 72 6.78 7.39 1.97
N ARG A 73 6.43 8.51 1.33
CA ARG A 73 5.86 8.47 -0.03
C ARG A 73 6.87 7.96 -1.05
N ALA A 74 8.12 8.37 -0.94
CA ALA A 74 9.20 7.89 -1.82
C ALA A 74 9.40 6.39 -1.67
N GLU A 75 9.39 5.89 -0.44
CA GLU A 75 9.49 4.45 -0.17
C GLU A 75 8.32 3.71 -0.80
N GLY A 76 7.10 4.26 -0.68
CA GLY A 76 5.92 3.68 -1.30
C GLY A 76 6.04 3.58 -2.82
N GLN A 77 6.60 4.59 -3.47
CA GLN A 77 6.83 4.56 -4.93
C GLN A 77 7.84 3.48 -5.31
N MET A 78 8.88 3.30 -4.51
CA MET A 78 9.86 2.23 -4.73
C MET A 78 9.21 0.85 -4.57
N LEU A 79 8.32 0.71 -3.60
CA LEU A 79 7.57 -0.54 -3.41
C LEU A 79 6.65 -0.83 -4.59
N VAL A 80 5.98 0.19 -5.14
CA VAL A 80 5.14 0.03 -6.33
C VAL A 80 5.97 -0.51 -7.49
N ALA A 81 7.15 0.06 -7.73
CA ALA A 81 8.04 -0.39 -8.80
C ALA A 81 8.48 -1.83 -8.58
N ALA A 82 8.84 -2.19 -7.34
CA ALA A 82 9.25 -3.56 -7.01
C ALA A 82 8.10 -4.56 -7.19
N ILE A 83 6.89 -4.18 -6.82
CA ILE A 83 5.71 -5.03 -7.00
C ILE A 83 5.46 -5.27 -8.49
N ARG A 84 5.59 -4.23 -9.32
CA ARG A 84 5.45 -4.37 -10.78
C ARG A 84 6.47 -5.33 -11.36
N ASP A 85 7.69 -5.30 -10.84
CA ASP A 85 8.76 -6.18 -11.32
C ASP A 85 8.50 -7.65 -10.96
N GLU A 86 7.83 -7.91 -9.84
CA GLU A 86 7.56 -9.27 -9.39
C GLU A 86 6.24 -9.84 -9.91
N LEU A 87 5.26 -8.98 -10.19
CA LEU A 87 4.00 -9.40 -10.79
C LEU A 87 4.13 -9.41 -12.31
N ASP A 88 3.26 -10.19 -12.96
CA ASP A 88 3.23 -10.26 -14.41
C ASP A 88 2.74 -8.94 -15.02
N ASP A 89 3.02 -8.75 -16.32
CA ASP A 89 2.54 -7.59 -17.08
C ASP A 89 1.00 -7.51 -17.12
N ASP A 90 0.32 -8.60 -16.77
CA ASP A 90 -1.14 -8.65 -16.74
C ASP A 90 -1.74 -7.84 -15.60
N TRP A 91 -0.91 -7.40 -14.63
CA TRP A 91 -1.38 -6.61 -13.50
C TRP A 91 -1.25 -5.12 -13.78
N ASP A 92 -2.30 -4.39 -13.46
CA ASP A 92 -2.31 -2.93 -13.47
C ASP A 92 -2.27 -2.45 -12.02
N ILE A 93 -1.34 -1.56 -11.70
CA ILE A 93 -1.15 -1.11 -10.32
C ILE A 93 -1.48 0.38 -10.23
N GLU A 94 -2.40 0.70 -9.32
CA GLU A 94 -2.82 2.07 -9.03
C GLU A 94 -2.33 2.46 -7.64
N ALA A 95 -1.50 3.48 -7.55
CA ALA A 95 -1.02 4.01 -6.28
C ALA A 95 -1.76 5.30 -5.94
N ARG A 96 -2.36 5.34 -4.74
CA ARG A 96 -3.14 6.49 -4.26
C ARG A 96 -2.53 7.07 -2.98
N PHE A 97 -1.32 7.54 -3.10
CA PHE A 97 -0.66 8.20 -1.97
C PHE A 97 0.31 9.26 -2.43
#